data_78a7cdb072708d00ece48ca106b69e65
#
_entry.id   78a7cdb072708d00ece48ca106b69e65
#
_cell.length_a   1.000
_cell.length_b   1.000
_cell.length_c   1.000
_cell.angle_alpha   90.00
_cell.angle_beta   90.00
_cell.angle_gamma   90.00
#
_symmetry.space_group_name_H-M   'P 1'
#
loop_
_entity.id
_entity.type
_entity.pdbx_description
1 polymer ?
#
loop_
_entity_poly.entity_id
_entity_poly.type
_entity_poly.pdbx_seq_one_letter_code
_entity_poly.pdbx_strand_id
1 'polypeptide(L)'
;MVALKLYPVGIQTFERIRKEDKLYVDKTEYIYRMTHSGGCYFFLSRPRRFGKSLLTSTFQSYFEGKKELFKGLAIEKLEQEWTEYPVLHFDMSGGKHLEKKELEEYLGYQLAKKEATYGITTPQNGANNRLTDLIQTAYRKTGKQVVVLIDEYDAPLLDVVHEETSLQVLRNVMRNFYSPLKMCEPYLRFVFLTGITKFSQMSIFSELNNISNVSMLPQYAGICGITIDELVTQMSADVDALGEKLGKTREETLAALREYYDGYHFADVSPDIFNPFSLLNAMTNGNLDYYWFASGTPTYLINMLNKFQVMPSEIGGSEADKSEFDAPTEKMTTIMPLLYQSGYITIKGYDPETELYLLDIPNKEIRVGLYRSLLPYYIGMNTVKGTTTIAKMSAAIRRNNIDGALEMLQAYLGTIPYCDNTDYEGHYQQMMYVIFSILDNYVDVEVHTPKGRVDMVLRTATHLYLFELKLNQSADVAMKQIDLKEYAKRFALCGLPIVKVGINFDVETHTIKDWKVEEEKNVVLLQEKRLK
;
A
#
# COMPACT_ATOMS: atom_id res chain seq x y z
N MET A 1 -28.00 -12.51 20.25
CA MET A 1 -26.83 -12.20 19.39
C MET A 1 -27.30 -12.26 17.95
N VAL A 2 -27.07 -11.19 17.19
CA VAL A 2 -27.28 -11.22 15.74
C VAL A 2 -26.22 -12.15 15.17
N ALA A 3 -26.62 -13.13 14.36
CA ALA A 3 -25.66 -14.03 13.73
C ALA A 3 -24.80 -13.21 12.74
N LEU A 4 -23.47 -13.21 12.93
CA LEU A 4 -22.55 -12.53 12.04
C LEU A 4 -22.53 -13.22 10.68
N LYS A 5 -22.45 -12.41 9.61
CA LYS A 5 -22.28 -12.94 8.26
C LYS A 5 -20.85 -13.44 8.08
N LEU A 6 -20.68 -14.45 7.23
CA LEU A 6 -19.36 -14.93 6.84
C LEU A 6 -18.63 -13.87 6.01
N TYR A 7 -17.34 -13.71 6.25
CA TYR A 7 -16.52 -12.76 5.49
C TYR A 7 -16.11 -13.33 4.14
N PRO A 8 -16.12 -12.52 3.06
CA PRO A 8 -15.78 -12.96 1.72
C PRO A 8 -14.27 -12.94 1.46
N VAL A 9 -13.46 -13.46 2.40
CA VAL A 9 -12.01 -13.51 2.24
C VAL A 9 -11.66 -14.35 0.99
N GLY A 10 -10.91 -13.75 0.04
CA GLY A 10 -10.54 -14.38 -1.22
C GLY A 10 -11.66 -14.50 -2.25
N ILE A 11 -12.83 -13.92 -2.01
CA ILE A 11 -13.95 -13.90 -2.96
C ILE A 11 -14.08 -12.49 -3.54
N GLN A 12 -13.96 -12.39 -4.85
CA GLN A 12 -14.05 -11.12 -5.60
C GLN A 12 -15.24 -11.06 -6.55
N THR A 13 -16.14 -12.07 -6.53
CA THR A 13 -17.34 -12.13 -7.36
C THR A 13 -18.54 -11.66 -6.55
N PHE A 14 -19.11 -10.49 -6.91
CA PHE A 14 -20.25 -9.88 -6.23
C PHE A 14 -21.48 -10.82 -6.18
N GLU A 15 -21.82 -11.44 -7.29
CA GLU A 15 -22.94 -12.37 -7.38
C GLU A 15 -22.79 -13.53 -6.36
N ARG A 16 -21.60 -14.08 -6.21
CA ARG A 16 -21.32 -15.14 -5.23
C ARG A 16 -21.49 -14.65 -3.80
N ILE A 17 -20.97 -13.46 -3.48
CA ILE A 17 -21.09 -12.86 -2.15
C ILE A 17 -22.57 -12.68 -1.78
N ARG A 18 -23.37 -12.19 -2.72
CA ARG A 18 -24.80 -11.95 -2.50
C ARG A 18 -25.62 -13.24 -2.41
N LYS A 19 -25.35 -14.22 -3.27
CA LYS A 19 -26.05 -15.53 -3.24
C LYS A 19 -25.72 -16.38 -2.01
N GLU A 20 -24.48 -16.29 -1.52
CA GLU A 20 -24.04 -17.00 -0.32
C GLU A 20 -24.30 -16.20 0.99
N ASP A 21 -25.02 -15.08 0.90
CA ASP A 21 -25.35 -14.16 2.03
C ASP A 21 -24.13 -13.79 2.88
N LYS A 22 -22.99 -13.55 2.25
CA LYS A 22 -21.78 -13.08 2.92
C LYS A 22 -21.82 -11.59 3.20
N LEU A 23 -20.94 -11.12 4.07
CA LEU A 23 -20.79 -9.69 4.34
C LEU A 23 -20.41 -8.95 3.04
N TYR A 24 -21.13 -7.90 2.74
CA TYR A 24 -20.81 -6.96 1.67
C TYR A 24 -20.91 -5.54 2.23
N VAL A 25 -19.80 -4.83 2.27
CA VAL A 25 -19.79 -3.40 2.61
C VAL A 25 -20.28 -2.64 1.38
N ASP A 26 -21.40 -1.94 1.54
CA ASP A 26 -22.13 -1.36 0.41
C ASP A 26 -21.41 -0.17 -0.22
N LYS A 27 -20.99 -0.34 -1.46
CA LYS A 27 -20.35 0.67 -2.32
C LYS A 27 -21.25 1.07 -3.51
N THR A 28 -22.49 0.62 -3.54
CA THR A 28 -23.33 0.72 -4.74
C THR A 28 -23.79 2.14 -5.04
N GLU A 29 -23.73 3.07 -4.10
CA GLU A 29 -23.93 4.50 -4.37
C GLU A 29 -22.86 5.05 -5.33
N TYR A 30 -21.61 4.61 -5.21
CA TYR A 30 -20.53 4.97 -6.15
C TYR A 30 -20.79 4.41 -7.54
N ILE A 31 -21.34 3.18 -7.65
CA ILE A 31 -21.76 2.58 -8.93
C ILE A 31 -22.79 3.51 -9.60
N TYR A 32 -23.86 3.86 -8.90
CA TYR A 32 -24.90 4.74 -9.42
C TYR A 32 -24.33 6.10 -9.85
N ARG A 33 -23.55 6.74 -8.99
CA ARG A 33 -22.94 8.04 -9.25
C ARG A 33 -22.05 8.01 -10.51
N MET A 34 -21.23 6.98 -10.69
CA MET A 34 -20.32 6.86 -11.84
C MET A 34 -21.09 6.60 -13.13
N THR A 35 -22.07 5.71 -13.12
CA THR A 35 -22.85 5.33 -14.30
C THR A 35 -23.82 6.41 -14.78
N HIS A 36 -24.13 7.39 -13.90
CA HIS A 36 -25.02 8.54 -14.17
C HIS A 36 -24.28 9.88 -14.28
N SER A 37 -22.94 9.87 -14.28
CA SER A 37 -22.13 11.10 -14.37
C SER A 37 -22.06 11.70 -15.79
N GLY A 38 -22.60 11.02 -16.80
CA GLY A 38 -22.51 11.41 -18.21
C GLY A 38 -21.18 11.02 -18.89
N GLY A 39 -20.19 10.53 -18.17
CA GLY A 39 -18.95 9.99 -18.73
C GLY A 39 -19.13 8.57 -19.28
N CYS A 40 -18.27 8.21 -20.25
CA CYS A 40 -18.24 6.86 -20.83
C CYS A 40 -17.01 6.07 -20.38
N TYR A 41 -15.87 6.73 -20.20
CA TYR A 41 -14.59 6.09 -19.95
C TYR A 41 -14.05 6.48 -18.58
N PHE A 42 -13.80 5.48 -17.73
CA PHE A 42 -13.31 5.67 -16.37
C PHE A 42 -12.07 4.82 -16.09
N PHE A 43 -11.13 5.42 -15.39
CA PHE A 43 -9.93 4.74 -14.90
C PHE A 43 -9.81 4.89 -13.39
N LEU A 44 -9.55 3.78 -12.69
CA LEU A 44 -9.32 3.72 -11.25
C LEU A 44 -8.06 2.92 -10.93
N SER A 45 -7.07 3.56 -10.32
CA SER A 45 -5.96 2.82 -9.68
C SER A 45 -6.17 2.76 -8.17
N ARG A 46 -5.88 1.59 -7.59
CA ARG A 46 -5.81 1.34 -6.15
C ARG A 46 -4.75 0.28 -5.87
N PRO A 47 -4.14 0.29 -4.71
CA PRO A 47 -3.21 -0.76 -4.31
C PRO A 47 -3.82 -2.16 -4.42
N ARG A 48 -2.98 -3.18 -4.36
CA ARG A 48 -3.45 -4.58 -4.31
C ARG A 48 -4.37 -4.80 -3.11
N ARG A 49 -5.38 -5.69 -3.28
CA ARG A 49 -6.29 -6.14 -2.21
C ARG A 49 -7.24 -5.07 -1.64
N PHE A 50 -7.46 -3.98 -2.38
CA PHE A 50 -8.45 -2.95 -2.03
C PHE A 50 -9.86 -3.21 -2.55
N GLY A 51 -10.11 -4.33 -3.24
CA GLY A 51 -11.44 -4.69 -3.72
C GLY A 51 -11.77 -4.22 -5.14
N LYS A 52 -10.76 -3.89 -5.97
CA LYS A 52 -10.95 -3.51 -7.39
C LYS A 52 -11.74 -4.53 -8.19
N SER A 53 -11.36 -5.81 -8.12
CA SER A 53 -12.02 -6.88 -8.84
C SER A 53 -13.46 -7.10 -8.37
N LEU A 54 -13.73 -6.92 -7.06
CA LEU A 54 -15.08 -6.94 -6.53
C LEU A 54 -15.90 -5.78 -7.09
N LEU A 55 -15.35 -4.57 -7.16
CA LEU A 55 -15.98 -3.40 -7.77
C LEU A 55 -16.30 -3.67 -9.25
N THR A 56 -15.35 -4.21 -10.02
CA THR A 56 -15.54 -4.58 -11.43
C THR A 56 -16.66 -5.62 -11.58
N SER A 57 -16.68 -6.64 -10.71
CA SER A 57 -17.75 -7.65 -10.67
C SER A 57 -19.10 -7.07 -10.27
N THR A 58 -19.13 -6.03 -9.44
CA THR A 58 -20.37 -5.31 -9.09
C THR A 58 -20.90 -4.52 -10.26
N PHE A 59 -20.03 -3.80 -11.02
CA PHE A 59 -20.41 -3.16 -12.28
C PHE A 59 -20.97 -4.18 -13.29
N GLN A 60 -20.31 -5.35 -13.42
CA GLN A 60 -20.79 -6.39 -14.30
C GLN A 60 -22.22 -6.81 -13.94
N SER A 61 -22.47 -7.13 -12.68
CA SER A 61 -23.81 -7.55 -12.23
C SER A 61 -24.85 -6.44 -12.40
N TYR A 62 -24.47 -5.18 -12.21
CA TYR A 62 -25.33 -4.03 -12.42
C TYR A 62 -25.73 -3.90 -13.90
N PHE A 63 -24.76 -3.91 -14.82
CA PHE A 63 -25.04 -3.77 -16.25
C PHE A 63 -25.66 -5.02 -16.88
N GLU A 64 -25.53 -6.20 -16.27
CA GLU A 64 -26.28 -7.40 -16.64
C GLU A 64 -27.73 -7.38 -16.13
N GLY A 65 -28.19 -6.28 -15.50
CA GLY A 65 -29.56 -6.10 -15.05
C GLY A 65 -29.98 -6.99 -13.87
N LYS A 66 -29.04 -7.55 -13.10
CA LYS A 66 -29.30 -8.52 -12.02
C LYS A 66 -29.81 -7.83 -10.75
N LYS A 67 -30.96 -7.16 -10.85
CA LYS A 67 -31.57 -6.35 -9.78
C LYS A 67 -31.66 -7.08 -8.43
N GLU A 68 -31.96 -8.37 -8.45
CA GLU A 68 -32.14 -9.17 -7.24
C GLU A 68 -30.90 -9.22 -6.35
N LEU A 69 -29.69 -9.09 -6.94
CA LEU A 69 -28.44 -9.08 -6.18
C LEU A 69 -28.24 -7.78 -5.38
N PHE A 70 -28.92 -6.72 -5.78
CA PHE A 70 -28.80 -5.38 -5.17
C PHE A 70 -29.85 -5.09 -4.11
N LYS A 71 -30.72 -6.06 -3.81
CA LYS A 71 -31.76 -5.92 -2.80
C LYS A 71 -31.15 -5.55 -1.43
N GLY A 72 -31.67 -4.48 -0.83
CA GLY A 72 -31.21 -3.96 0.47
C GLY A 72 -29.96 -3.09 0.39
N LEU A 73 -29.39 -2.83 -0.80
CA LEU A 73 -28.26 -1.94 -1.00
C LEU A 73 -28.71 -0.55 -1.42
N ALA A 74 -27.84 0.46 -1.26
CA ALA A 74 -28.17 1.87 -1.53
C ALA A 74 -28.70 2.11 -2.95
N ILE A 75 -28.12 1.46 -3.95
CA ILE A 75 -28.51 1.59 -5.35
C ILE A 75 -29.94 1.13 -5.64
N GLU A 76 -30.51 0.23 -4.84
CA GLU A 76 -31.89 -0.22 -5.02
C GLU A 76 -32.90 0.93 -4.98
N LYS A 77 -32.60 1.96 -4.17
CA LYS A 77 -33.45 3.17 -4.02
C LYS A 77 -33.16 4.23 -5.06
N LEU A 78 -31.98 4.18 -5.68
CA LEU A 78 -31.50 5.18 -6.63
C LEU A 78 -31.82 4.80 -8.07
N GLU A 79 -31.65 3.51 -8.41
CA GLU A 79 -31.83 2.99 -9.76
C GLU A 79 -33.25 2.50 -10.00
N GLN A 80 -33.86 2.98 -11.08
CA GLN A 80 -35.22 2.63 -11.42
C GLN A 80 -35.36 1.74 -12.65
N GLU A 81 -34.44 1.87 -13.62
CA GLU A 81 -34.60 1.26 -14.93
C GLU A 81 -33.95 -0.12 -15.08
N TRP A 82 -32.95 -0.45 -14.31
CA TRP A 82 -32.24 -1.75 -14.33
C TRP A 82 -32.02 -2.33 -15.74
N THR A 83 -31.57 -1.48 -16.65
CA THR A 83 -31.40 -1.86 -18.05
C THR A 83 -30.27 -2.89 -18.21
N GLU A 84 -30.57 -4.00 -18.89
CA GLU A 84 -29.58 -5.01 -19.25
C GLU A 84 -28.77 -4.56 -20.46
N TYR A 85 -27.45 -4.62 -20.37
CA TYR A 85 -26.47 -4.32 -21.42
C TYR A 85 -25.58 -5.53 -21.69
N PRO A 86 -25.05 -5.73 -22.92
CA PRO A 86 -24.00 -6.70 -23.19
C PRO A 86 -22.71 -6.26 -22.49
N VAL A 87 -22.15 -7.14 -21.63
CA VAL A 87 -20.93 -6.88 -20.86
C VAL A 87 -19.77 -7.71 -21.38
N LEU A 88 -18.67 -7.05 -21.71
CA LEU A 88 -17.39 -7.68 -22.07
C LEU A 88 -16.40 -7.42 -20.93
N HIS A 89 -16.24 -8.40 -20.04
CA HIS A 89 -15.31 -8.32 -18.93
C HIS A 89 -14.00 -9.05 -19.26
N PHE A 90 -12.87 -8.35 -19.19
CA PHE A 90 -11.52 -8.86 -19.38
C PHE A 90 -10.74 -8.75 -18.07
N ASP A 91 -10.21 -9.88 -17.60
CA ASP A 91 -9.28 -9.95 -16.48
C ASP A 91 -7.87 -10.17 -17.03
N MET A 92 -6.96 -9.23 -16.81
CA MET A 92 -5.60 -9.27 -17.32
C MET A 92 -4.60 -9.92 -16.36
N SER A 93 -5.04 -10.40 -15.18
CA SER A 93 -4.19 -11.04 -14.17
C SER A 93 -3.87 -12.52 -14.47
N GLY A 94 -4.43 -13.09 -15.50
CA GLY A 94 -4.47 -14.53 -15.77
C GLY A 94 -3.17 -15.14 -16.28
N GLY A 95 -2.05 -14.93 -15.62
CA GLY A 95 -0.77 -15.56 -15.91
C GLY A 95 0.39 -14.56 -15.95
N LYS A 96 1.61 -15.11 -16.04
CA LYS A 96 2.81 -14.29 -16.29
C LYS A 96 3.11 -14.32 -17.77
N HIS A 97 3.25 -13.14 -18.36
CA HIS A 97 3.53 -12.98 -19.77
C HIS A 97 4.85 -12.22 -19.92
N LEU A 98 5.94 -12.94 -20.13
CA LEU A 98 7.26 -12.35 -20.28
C LEU A 98 7.58 -12.00 -21.74
N GLU A 99 6.87 -12.66 -22.69
CA GLU A 99 7.08 -12.50 -24.12
C GLU A 99 5.80 -12.07 -24.85
N LYS A 100 6.01 -11.38 -25.98
CA LYS A 100 4.93 -10.92 -26.87
C LYS A 100 3.94 -12.02 -27.24
N LYS A 101 4.46 -13.20 -27.62
CA LYS A 101 3.63 -14.31 -28.09
C LYS A 101 2.68 -14.82 -27.02
N GLU A 102 3.17 -14.97 -25.80
CA GLU A 102 2.37 -15.44 -24.65
C GLU A 102 1.21 -14.48 -24.36
N LEU A 103 1.49 -13.17 -24.40
CA LEU A 103 0.47 -12.15 -24.18
C LEU A 103 -0.57 -12.15 -25.33
N GLU A 104 -0.14 -12.24 -26.58
CA GLU A 104 -1.06 -12.32 -27.74
C GLU A 104 -1.93 -13.58 -27.69
N GLU A 105 -1.39 -14.73 -27.31
CA GLU A 105 -2.14 -15.98 -27.11
C GLU A 105 -3.18 -15.83 -25.98
N TYR A 106 -2.80 -15.21 -24.87
CA TYR A 106 -3.71 -14.96 -23.76
C TYR A 106 -4.87 -14.02 -24.15
N LEU A 107 -4.58 -12.92 -24.82
CA LEU A 107 -5.61 -12.01 -25.34
C LEU A 107 -6.52 -12.74 -26.32
N GLY A 108 -5.93 -13.58 -27.19
CA GLY A 108 -6.67 -14.44 -28.11
C GLY A 108 -7.64 -15.39 -27.41
N TYR A 109 -7.21 -16.01 -26.32
CA TYR A 109 -8.05 -16.87 -25.48
C TYR A 109 -9.21 -16.11 -24.81
N GLN A 110 -8.93 -14.94 -24.24
CA GLN A 110 -9.96 -14.09 -23.65
C GLN A 110 -11.04 -13.68 -24.66
N LEU A 111 -10.61 -13.30 -25.87
CA LEU A 111 -11.52 -12.93 -26.96
C LEU A 111 -12.36 -14.11 -27.41
N ALA A 112 -11.74 -15.28 -27.65
CA ALA A 112 -12.43 -16.46 -28.16
C ALA A 112 -13.62 -16.90 -27.31
N LYS A 113 -13.49 -16.80 -25.95
CA LYS A 113 -14.61 -17.10 -25.05
C LYS A 113 -15.81 -16.16 -25.27
N LYS A 114 -15.56 -14.88 -25.51
CA LYS A 114 -16.60 -13.87 -25.70
C LYS A 114 -17.18 -13.94 -27.12
N GLU A 115 -16.35 -14.18 -28.10
CA GLU A 115 -16.74 -14.40 -29.50
C GLU A 115 -17.73 -15.56 -29.60
N ALA A 116 -17.47 -16.67 -28.89
CA ALA A 116 -18.38 -17.83 -28.85
C ALA A 116 -19.77 -17.44 -28.31
N THR A 117 -19.85 -16.57 -27.27
CA THR A 117 -21.12 -16.09 -26.72
C THR A 117 -21.95 -15.34 -27.77
N TYR A 118 -21.27 -14.57 -28.63
CA TYR A 118 -21.93 -13.82 -29.70
C TYR A 118 -21.92 -14.57 -31.05
N GLY A 119 -21.56 -15.86 -31.06
CA GLY A 119 -21.62 -16.73 -32.27
C GLY A 119 -20.71 -16.25 -33.41
N ILE A 120 -19.55 -15.71 -33.09
CA ILE A 120 -18.50 -15.36 -34.06
C ILE A 120 -17.69 -16.62 -34.29
N THR A 121 -17.81 -17.23 -35.49
CA THR A 121 -17.16 -18.49 -35.85
C THR A 121 -15.88 -18.30 -36.68
N THR A 122 -15.73 -17.15 -37.33
CA THR A 122 -14.56 -16.77 -38.13
C THR A 122 -13.99 -15.45 -37.58
N PRO A 123 -13.17 -15.52 -36.52
CA PRO A 123 -12.61 -14.29 -35.91
C PRO A 123 -11.63 -13.60 -36.87
N GLN A 124 -11.56 -12.28 -36.76
CA GLN A 124 -10.58 -11.47 -37.48
C GLN A 124 -9.15 -11.78 -37.06
N ASN A 125 -8.18 -11.42 -37.90
CA ASN A 125 -6.77 -11.47 -37.52
C ASN A 125 -6.38 -10.28 -36.60
N GLY A 126 -5.60 -10.57 -35.55
CA GLY A 126 -5.14 -9.60 -34.60
C GLY A 126 -6.16 -9.26 -33.50
N ALA A 127 -5.67 -9.10 -32.28
CA ALA A 127 -6.53 -8.92 -31.11
C ALA A 127 -7.37 -7.62 -31.18
N ASN A 128 -6.83 -6.56 -31.77
CA ASN A 128 -7.53 -5.29 -31.97
C ASN A 128 -8.73 -5.43 -32.93
N ASN A 129 -8.56 -6.08 -34.08
CA ASN A 129 -9.66 -6.30 -35.04
C ASN A 129 -10.74 -7.22 -34.45
N ARG A 130 -10.32 -8.24 -33.71
CA ARG A 130 -11.24 -9.15 -33.01
C ARG A 130 -12.07 -8.41 -31.95
N LEU A 131 -11.45 -7.53 -31.15
CA LEU A 131 -12.18 -6.72 -30.18
C LEU A 131 -13.16 -5.76 -30.85
N THR A 132 -12.77 -5.13 -31.96
CA THR A 132 -13.65 -4.27 -32.77
C THR A 132 -14.89 -5.04 -33.26
N ASP A 133 -14.67 -6.18 -33.90
CA ASP A 133 -15.76 -7.01 -34.43
C ASP A 133 -16.66 -7.55 -33.33
N LEU A 134 -16.08 -7.92 -32.18
CA LEU A 134 -16.82 -8.39 -31.00
C LEU A 134 -17.76 -7.31 -30.46
N ILE A 135 -17.27 -6.07 -30.27
CA ILE A 135 -18.08 -4.94 -29.79
C ILE A 135 -19.21 -4.65 -30.77
N GLN A 136 -18.91 -4.53 -32.05
CA GLN A 136 -19.93 -4.24 -33.06
C GLN A 136 -20.95 -5.37 -33.21
N THR A 137 -20.52 -6.63 -33.09
CA THR A 137 -21.43 -7.79 -33.19
C THR A 137 -22.32 -7.89 -31.97
N ALA A 138 -21.78 -7.64 -30.74
CA ALA A 138 -22.58 -7.58 -29.52
C ALA A 138 -23.65 -6.48 -29.61
N TYR A 139 -23.29 -5.27 -30.07
CA TYR A 139 -24.23 -4.16 -30.31
C TYR A 139 -25.30 -4.56 -31.33
N ARG A 140 -24.94 -5.10 -32.52
CA ARG A 140 -25.90 -5.48 -33.55
C ARG A 140 -26.88 -6.57 -33.10
N LYS A 141 -26.41 -7.54 -32.29
CA LYS A 141 -27.25 -8.64 -31.81
C LYS A 141 -28.21 -8.21 -30.68
N THR A 142 -27.80 -7.31 -29.82
CA THR A 142 -28.60 -6.90 -28.65
C THR A 142 -29.41 -5.63 -28.91
N GLY A 143 -29.03 -4.80 -29.88
CA GLY A 143 -29.59 -3.47 -30.11
C GLY A 143 -29.20 -2.48 -29.01
N LYS A 144 -28.29 -2.84 -28.11
CA LYS A 144 -27.86 -2.02 -26.96
C LYS A 144 -26.36 -1.78 -26.99
N GLN A 145 -25.96 -0.59 -26.50
CA GLN A 145 -24.55 -0.26 -26.34
C GLN A 145 -23.84 -1.26 -25.43
N VAL A 146 -22.57 -1.49 -25.69
CA VAL A 146 -21.73 -2.49 -25.01
C VAL A 146 -21.03 -1.87 -23.81
N VAL A 147 -20.94 -2.61 -22.73
CA VAL A 147 -20.12 -2.29 -21.56
C VAL A 147 -18.80 -3.08 -21.63
N VAL A 148 -17.68 -2.40 -21.47
CA VAL A 148 -16.35 -3.01 -21.43
C VAL A 148 -15.73 -2.79 -20.06
N LEU A 149 -15.43 -3.87 -19.36
CA LEU A 149 -14.78 -3.86 -18.05
C LEU A 149 -13.41 -4.53 -18.16
N ILE A 150 -12.36 -3.86 -17.74
CA ILE A 150 -10.98 -4.35 -17.81
C ILE A 150 -10.39 -4.30 -16.41
N ASP A 151 -10.20 -5.46 -15.82
CA ASP A 151 -9.58 -5.61 -14.51
C ASP A 151 -8.09 -5.89 -14.64
N GLU A 152 -7.29 -5.30 -13.74
CA GLU A 152 -5.83 -5.42 -13.67
C GLU A 152 -5.13 -5.16 -15.02
N TYR A 153 -5.53 -4.08 -15.71
CA TYR A 153 -5.07 -3.72 -17.05
C TYR A 153 -3.55 -3.67 -17.22
N ASP A 154 -2.83 -3.42 -16.13
CA ASP A 154 -1.39 -3.24 -16.04
C ASP A 154 -0.63 -4.53 -15.64
N ALA A 155 -1.34 -5.58 -15.23
CA ALA A 155 -0.71 -6.82 -14.76
C ALA A 155 0.34 -7.40 -15.74
N PRO A 156 0.09 -7.46 -17.08
CA PRO A 156 1.09 -7.97 -18.02
C PRO A 156 2.38 -7.14 -18.10
N LEU A 157 2.34 -5.88 -17.64
CA LEU A 157 3.48 -4.97 -17.69
C LEU A 157 4.26 -4.92 -16.39
N LEU A 158 3.62 -5.22 -15.26
CA LEU A 158 4.24 -5.19 -13.94
C LEU A 158 5.34 -6.23 -13.79
N ASP A 159 5.19 -7.39 -14.40
CA ASP A 159 6.19 -8.47 -14.33
C ASP A 159 7.51 -8.11 -15.04
N VAL A 160 7.45 -7.21 -16.02
CA VAL A 160 8.61 -6.78 -16.84
C VAL A 160 8.99 -5.30 -16.64
N VAL A 161 8.45 -4.64 -15.64
CA VAL A 161 8.68 -3.18 -15.41
C VAL A 161 10.16 -2.83 -15.21
N HIS A 162 10.98 -3.78 -14.79
CA HIS A 162 12.42 -3.64 -14.60
C HIS A 162 13.24 -3.93 -15.88
N GLU A 163 12.61 -4.45 -16.94
CA GLU A 163 13.23 -4.81 -18.23
C GLU A 163 12.72 -3.91 -19.35
N GLU A 164 13.45 -2.84 -19.65
CA GLU A 164 12.98 -1.80 -20.59
C GLU A 164 12.58 -2.32 -21.96
N THR A 165 13.33 -3.29 -22.51
CA THR A 165 13.05 -3.88 -23.84
C THR A 165 11.75 -4.65 -23.84
N SER A 166 11.56 -5.57 -22.89
CA SER A 166 10.35 -6.38 -22.76
C SER A 166 9.15 -5.49 -22.46
N LEU A 167 9.31 -4.51 -21.56
CA LEU A 167 8.26 -3.54 -21.24
C LEU A 167 7.77 -2.78 -22.47
N GLN A 168 8.68 -2.30 -23.33
CA GLN A 168 8.32 -1.60 -24.56
C GLN A 168 7.53 -2.48 -25.52
N VAL A 169 7.93 -3.74 -25.68
CA VAL A 169 7.25 -4.70 -26.57
C VAL A 169 5.85 -5.01 -26.06
N LEU A 170 5.71 -5.40 -24.79
CA LEU A 170 4.40 -5.77 -24.22
C LEU A 170 3.45 -4.56 -24.16
N ARG A 171 3.98 -3.37 -23.89
CA ARG A 171 3.21 -2.11 -23.94
C ARG A 171 2.60 -1.87 -25.32
N ASN A 172 3.33 -2.14 -26.39
CA ASN A 172 2.80 -1.99 -27.76
C ASN A 172 1.68 -3.00 -28.05
N VAL A 173 1.77 -4.22 -27.54
CA VAL A 173 0.68 -5.21 -27.62
C VAL A 173 -0.57 -4.71 -26.91
N MET A 174 -0.44 -4.25 -25.68
CA MET A 174 -1.57 -3.73 -24.89
C MET A 174 -2.18 -2.46 -25.52
N ARG A 175 -1.35 -1.56 -26.03
CA ARG A 175 -1.81 -0.38 -26.76
C ARG A 175 -2.67 -0.76 -27.97
N ASN A 176 -2.21 -1.71 -28.78
CA ASN A 176 -2.96 -2.22 -29.91
C ASN A 176 -4.30 -2.85 -29.46
N PHE A 177 -4.28 -3.61 -28.37
CA PHE A 177 -5.49 -4.25 -27.86
C PHE A 177 -6.55 -3.25 -27.39
N TYR A 178 -6.15 -2.12 -26.76
CA TYR A 178 -7.09 -1.12 -26.27
C TYR A 178 -7.48 -0.07 -27.32
N SER A 179 -6.75 0.06 -28.44
CA SER A 179 -7.02 1.08 -29.46
C SER A 179 -8.46 1.06 -30.05
N PRO A 180 -9.15 -0.09 -30.19
CA PRO A 180 -10.52 -0.14 -30.67
C PRO A 180 -11.54 0.58 -29.79
N LEU A 181 -11.26 0.74 -28.49
CA LEU A 181 -12.21 1.39 -27.56
C LEU A 181 -12.57 2.81 -28.01
N LYS A 182 -11.62 3.54 -28.63
CA LYS A 182 -11.89 4.88 -29.18
C LYS A 182 -12.77 4.80 -30.44
N MET A 183 -12.42 3.95 -31.37
CA MET A 183 -13.16 3.83 -32.64
C MET A 183 -14.58 3.27 -32.44
N CYS A 184 -14.77 2.48 -31.39
CA CYS A 184 -16.06 1.87 -31.05
C CYS A 184 -16.93 2.76 -30.13
N GLU A 185 -16.54 4.00 -29.87
CA GLU A 185 -17.27 4.93 -28.97
C GLU A 185 -18.79 4.95 -29.23
N PRO A 186 -19.31 5.04 -30.47
CA PRO A 186 -20.76 5.05 -30.71
C PRO A 186 -21.48 3.77 -30.24
N TYR A 187 -20.75 2.68 -30.09
CA TYR A 187 -21.27 1.37 -29.67
C TYR A 187 -21.10 1.13 -28.17
N LEU A 188 -20.42 2.03 -27.42
CA LEU A 188 -20.06 1.84 -26.02
C LEU A 188 -20.97 2.64 -25.09
N ARG A 189 -21.48 1.98 -24.05
CA ARG A 189 -22.24 2.59 -22.95
C ARG A 189 -21.33 3.03 -21.80
N PHE A 190 -20.34 2.18 -21.49
CA PHE A 190 -19.48 2.38 -20.34
C PHE A 190 -18.18 1.56 -20.50
N VAL A 191 -17.07 2.17 -20.20
CA VAL A 191 -15.74 1.54 -20.19
C VAL A 191 -15.10 1.81 -18.86
N PHE A 192 -14.73 0.76 -18.12
CA PHE A 192 -14.07 0.88 -16.83
C PHE A 192 -12.77 0.08 -16.84
N LEU A 193 -11.68 0.76 -16.53
CA LEU A 193 -10.35 0.14 -16.42
C LEU A 193 -9.86 0.29 -15.00
N THR A 194 -9.33 -0.78 -14.44
CA THR A 194 -8.71 -0.74 -13.12
C THR A 194 -7.38 -1.49 -13.08
N GLY A 195 -6.48 -1.01 -12.23
CA GLY A 195 -5.14 -1.57 -12.04
C GLY A 195 -4.48 -1.03 -10.78
N ILE A 196 -3.21 -1.33 -10.63
CA ILE A 196 -2.37 -0.87 -9.51
C ILE A 196 -1.66 0.41 -9.90
N THR A 197 -0.93 0.38 -11.01
CA THR A 197 -0.07 1.46 -11.47
C THR A 197 -0.75 2.31 -12.53
N LYS A 198 -0.21 3.50 -12.76
CA LYS A 198 -0.58 4.35 -13.88
C LYS A 198 0.48 4.22 -14.95
N PHE A 199 0.14 3.67 -16.08
CA PHE A 199 0.94 3.84 -17.30
C PHE A 199 0.46 5.10 -18.03
N SER A 200 1.37 5.84 -18.66
CA SER A 200 0.99 7.12 -19.26
C SER A 200 -0.11 6.92 -20.29
N GLN A 201 -1.08 7.82 -20.29
CA GLN A 201 -2.11 7.85 -21.31
C GLN A 201 -1.51 7.89 -22.72
N MET A 202 -0.32 8.50 -22.88
CA MET A 202 0.41 8.53 -24.15
C MET A 202 1.03 7.18 -24.55
N SER A 203 1.24 6.26 -23.62
CA SER A 203 1.87 4.95 -23.93
C SER A 203 0.89 3.83 -24.25
N ILE A 204 -0.23 3.77 -23.54
CA ILE A 204 -1.26 2.72 -23.71
C ILE A 204 -2.57 3.30 -24.22
N PHE A 205 -2.94 4.48 -23.73
CA PHE A 205 -4.21 5.13 -24.02
C PHE A 205 -4.06 6.42 -24.83
N SER A 206 -2.97 6.56 -25.62
CA SER A 206 -2.76 7.76 -26.45
C SER A 206 -3.94 8.10 -27.35
N GLU A 207 -4.74 7.10 -27.66
CA GLU A 207 -5.96 7.22 -28.44
C GLU A 207 -7.18 7.62 -27.61
N LEU A 208 -7.18 7.36 -26.28
CA LEU A 208 -8.33 7.60 -25.37
C LEU A 208 -8.12 8.88 -24.56
N ASN A 209 -8.18 10.04 -25.23
CA ASN A 209 -7.98 11.35 -24.59
C ASN A 209 -9.11 11.73 -23.61
N ASN A 210 -10.21 10.97 -23.61
CA ASN A 210 -11.45 11.23 -22.85
C ASN A 210 -11.61 10.32 -21.63
N ILE A 211 -10.54 9.60 -21.21
CA ILE A 211 -10.60 8.80 -19.97
C ILE A 211 -10.63 9.73 -18.75
N SER A 212 -11.69 9.61 -17.98
CA SER A 212 -11.81 10.25 -16.66
C SER A 212 -11.03 9.43 -15.63
N ASN A 213 -9.89 9.96 -15.19
CA ASN A 213 -9.13 9.37 -14.09
C ASN A 213 -9.76 9.75 -12.75
N VAL A 214 -10.44 8.79 -12.11
CA VAL A 214 -11.15 9.01 -10.84
C VAL A 214 -10.32 8.65 -9.60
N SER A 215 -9.06 8.24 -9.78
CA SER A 215 -8.22 7.70 -8.70
C SER A 215 -8.00 8.68 -7.55
N MET A 216 -7.85 9.98 -7.85
CA MET A 216 -7.63 11.02 -6.85
C MET A 216 -8.80 12.02 -6.74
N LEU A 217 -9.98 11.66 -7.24
CA LEU A 217 -11.16 12.51 -7.06
C LEU A 217 -11.79 12.26 -5.68
N PRO A 218 -11.97 13.29 -4.82
CA PRO A 218 -12.51 13.15 -3.48
C PRO A 218 -13.83 12.38 -3.42
N GLN A 219 -14.71 12.61 -4.39
CA GLN A 219 -16.02 11.94 -4.48
C GLN A 219 -15.94 10.42 -4.73
N TYR A 220 -14.78 9.88 -5.12
CA TYR A 220 -14.52 8.46 -5.33
C TYR A 220 -13.41 7.91 -4.41
N ALA A 221 -12.96 8.68 -3.41
CA ALA A 221 -11.91 8.25 -2.51
C ALA A 221 -12.27 6.94 -1.78
N GLY A 222 -13.52 6.82 -1.33
CA GLY A 222 -14.03 5.64 -0.61
C GLY A 222 -14.62 4.52 -1.47
N ILE A 223 -14.49 4.57 -2.81
CA ILE A 223 -15.09 3.56 -3.71
C ILE A 223 -14.52 2.15 -3.52
N CYS A 224 -13.27 2.06 -3.08
CA CYS A 224 -12.59 0.82 -2.68
C CYS A 224 -12.05 0.96 -1.26
N GLY A 225 -11.90 -0.17 -0.56
CA GLY A 225 -11.53 -0.18 0.85
C GLY A 225 -12.75 -0.02 1.77
N ILE A 226 -12.51 0.17 3.06
CA ILE A 226 -13.57 0.34 4.07
C ILE A 226 -13.25 1.59 4.87
N THR A 227 -14.21 2.52 4.98
CA THR A 227 -14.06 3.72 5.80
C THR A 227 -14.41 3.44 7.25
N ILE A 228 -14.00 4.32 8.17
CA ILE A 228 -14.36 4.18 9.58
C ILE A 228 -15.89 4.21 9.78
N ASP A 229 -16.60 5.08 9.04
CA ASP A 229 -18.05 5.17 9.13
C ASP A 229 -18.73 3.87 8.68
N GLU A 230 -18.25 3.26 7.61
CA GLU A 230 -18.74 1.95 7.15
C GLU A 230 -18.43 0.85 8.17
N LEU A 231 -17.23 0.85 8.76
CA LEU A 231 -16.86 -0.11 9.81
C LEU A 231 -17.79 -0.02 11.02
N VAL A 232 -18.06 1.19 11.51
CA VAL A 232 -18.89 1.37 12.73
C VAL A 232 -20.40 1.23 12.46
N THR A 233 -20.86 1.45 11.22
CA THR A 233 -22.29 1.36 10.86
C THR A 233 -22.68 0.00 10.30
N GLN A 234 -21.85 -0.58 9.41
CA GLN A 234 -22.18 -1.82 8.71
C GLN A 234 -21.54 -3.06 9.33
N MET A 235 -20.47 -2.89 10.15
CA MET A 235 -19.72 -3.97 10.79
C MET A 235 -19.63 -3.81 12.32
N SER A 236 -20.57 -3.11 12.92
CA SER A 236 -20.57 -2.80 14.36
C SER A 236 -20.45 -4.06 15.23
N ALA A 237 -21.28 -5.08 14.97
CA ALA A 237 -21.25 -6.34 15.71
C ALA A 237 -19.96 -7.16 15.49
N ASP A 238 -19.34 -7.00 14.32
CA ASP A 238 -18.07 -7.65 13.97
C ASP A 238 -16.91 -7.07 14.78
N VAL A 239 -16.90 -5.75 14.98
CA VAL A 239 -15.92 -5.06 15.86
C VAL A 239 -16.06 -5.53 17.30
N ASP A 240 -17.28 -5.65 17.82
CA ASP A 240 -17.52 -6.12 19.17
C ASP A 240 -17.08 -7.58 19.36
N ALA A 241 -17.37 -8.45 18.38
CA ALA A 241 -16.95 -9.85 18.40
C ALA A 241 -15.42 -10.01 18.32
N LEU A 242 -14.73 -9.14 17.56
CA LEU A 242 -13.28 -9.11 17.55
C LEU A 242 -12.72 -8.62 18.90
N GLY A 243 -13.33 -7.59 19.50
CA GLY A 243 -12.97 -7.08 20.81
C GLY A 243 -13.03 -8.16 21.90
N GLU A 244 -14.10 -8.95 21.93
CA GLU A 244 -14.25 -10.10 22.85
C GLU A 244 -13.08 -11.09 22.68
N LYS A 245 -12.72 -11.46 21.43
CA LYS A 245 -11.61 -12.38 21.17
C LYS A 245 -10.25 -11.82 21.57
N LEU A 246 -10.06 -10.50 21.44
CA LEU A 246 -8.82 -9.82 21.79
C LEU A 246 -8.74 -9.44 23.28
N GLY A 247 -9.84 -9.59 24.05
CA GLY A 247 -9.93 -9.12 25.43
C GLY A 247 -9.86 -7.59 25.55
N LYS A 248 -10.42 -6.86 24.57
CA LYS A 248 -10.38 -5.39 24.44
C LYS A 248 -11.78 -4.79 24.45
N THR A 249 -11.90 -3.56 24.94
CA THR A 249 -13.11 -2.77 24.76
C THR A 249 -13.31 -2.43 23.28
N ARG A 250 -14.51 -1.94 22.92
CA ARG A 250 -14.78 -1.47 21.55
C ARG A 250 -13.84 -0.37 21.10
N GLU A 251 -13.58 0.61 21.99
CA GLU A 251 -12.70 1.75 21.73
C GLU A 251 -11.26 1.28 21.52
N GLU A 252 -10.77 0.39 22.36
CA GLU A 252 -9.43 -0.21 22.22
C GLU A 252 -9.32 -1.07 20.96
N THR A 253 -10.38 -1.75 20.56
CA THR A 253 -10.43 -2.56 19.33
C THR A 253 -10.38 -1.66 18.10
N LEU A 254 -11.19 -0.60 18.07
CA LEU A 254 -11.16 0.38 16.99
C LEU A 254 -9.79 1.08 16.88
N ALA A 255 -9.20 1.46 18.01
CA ALA A 255 -7.87 2.06 18.03
C ALA A 255 -6.81 1.09 17.48
N ALA A 256 -6.85 -0.17 17.86
CA ALA A 256 -5.94 -1.20 17.36
C ALA A 256 -6.15 -1.48 15.86
N LEU A 257 -7.39 -1.53 15.39
CA LEU A 257 -7.69 -1.70 13.97
C LEU A 257 -7.18 -0.52 13.13
N ARG A 258 -7.35 0.72 13.63
CA ARG A 258 -6.80 1.92 12.98
C ARG A 258 -5.28 1.86 12.89
N GLU A 259 -4.61 1.56 13.99
CA GLU A 259 -3.15 1.44 14.03
C GLU A 259 -2.62 0.43 13.01
N TYR A 260 -3.29 -0.72 12.87
CA TYR A 260 -2.81 -1.81 12.03
C TYR A 260 -3.18 -1.68 10.56
N TYR A 261 -4.41 -1.24 10.20
CA TYR A 261 -4.95 -1.44 8.85
C TYR A 261 -5.55 -0.19 8.19
N ASP A 262 -5.70 0.91 8.94
CA ASP A 262 -6.26 2.18 8.47
C ASP A 262 -5.18 3.10 7.86
N GLY A 263 -5.57 4.34 7.59
CA GLY A 263 -4.68 5.45 7.29
C GLY A 263 -4.30 5.60 5.82
N TYR A 264 -4.95 4.88 4.91
CA TYR A 264 -4.83 5.17 3.48
C TYR A 264 -5.70 6.36 3.09
N HIS A 265 -5.12 7.29 2.32
CA HIS A 265 -5.82 8.37 1.67
C HIS A 265 -5.55 8.35 0.16
N PHE A 266 -6.59 8.60 -0.63
CA PHE A 266 -6.53 8.57 -2.09
C PHE A 266 -6.87 9.90 -2.76
N ALA A 267 -7.07 10.96 -1.99
CA ALA A 267 -7.30 12.31 -2.46
C ALA A 267 -6.80 13.32 -1.40
N ASP A 268 -6.72 14.59 -1.76
CA ASP A 268 -6.44 15.71 -0.85
C ASP A 268 -7.48 15.81 0.28
N VAL A 269 -8.74 15.65 -0.07
CA VAL A 269 -9.86 15.50 0.89
C VAL A 269 -10.39 14.07 0.78
N SER A 270 -10.03 13.23 1.74
CA SER A 270 -10.37 11.81 1.76
C SER A 270 -10.61 11.35 3.20
N PRO A 271 -11.60 10.45 3.45
CA PRO A 271 -11.63 9.74 4.71
C PRO A 271 -10.41 8.82 4.83
N ASP A 272 -10.07 8.45 6.07
CA ASP A 272 -9.20 7.32 6.35
C ASP A 272 -9.83 6.01 5.83
N ILE A 273 -9.03 5.19 5.16
CA ILE A 273 -9.50 3.97 4.51
C ILE A 273 -8.69 2.77 4.99
N PHE A 274 -9.40 1.79 5.53
CA PHE A 274 -8.84 0.49 5.88
C PHE A 274 -8.55 -0.37 4.65
N ASN A 275 -7.46 -1.12 4.70
CA ASN A 275 -7.25 -2.22 3.76
C ASN A 275 -8.30 -3.31 4.04
N PRO A 276 -9.22 -3.60 3.12
CA PRO A 276 -10.32 -4.54 3.38
C PRO A 276 -9.84 -5.98 3.53
N PHE A 277 -8.77 -6.38 2.84
CA PHE A 277 -8.24 -7.73 2.95
C PHE A 277 -7.68 -8.00 4.34
N SER A 278 -6.87 -7.10 4.88
CA SER A 278 -6.27 -7.26 6.20
C SER A 278 -7.32 -7.16 7.30
N LEU A 279 -8.24 -6.19 7.19
CA LEU A 279 -9.35 -6.03 8.13
C LEU A 279 -10.23 -7.29 8.21
N LEU A 280 -10.67 -7.83 7.06
CA LEU A 280 -11.51 -9.02 7.03
C LEU A 280 -10.79 -10.30 7.51
N ASN A 281 -9.48 -10.42 7.26
CA ASN A 281 -8.68 -11.50 7.83
C ASN A 281 -8.57 -11.40 9.36
N ALA A 282 -8.37 -10.19 9.89
CA ALA A 282 -8.36 -9.98 11.34
C ALA A 282 -9.69 -10.38 11.98
N MET A 283 -10.81 -10.00 11.37
CA MET A 283 -12.16 -10.41 11.81
C MET A 283 -12.35 -11.93 11.74
N THR A 284 -11.91 -12.55 10.64
CA THR A 284 -12.02 -14.01 10.43
C THR A 284 -11.21 -14.78 11.46
N ASN A 285 -9.94 -14.43 11.65
CA ASN A 285 -9.00 -15.16 12.49
C ASN A 285 -9.11 -14.77 13.98
N GLY A 286 -9.69 -13.60 14.28
CA GLY A 286 -9.83 -13.08 15.64
C GLY A 286 -8.51 -12.60 16.25
N ASN A 287 -7.57 -12.17 15.43
CA ASN A 287 -6.27 -11.63 15.85
C ASN A 287 -5.81 -10.53 14.89
N LEU A 288 -4.85 -9.71 15.37
CA LEU A 288 -4.19 -8.70 14.55
C LEU A 288 -2.85 -9.26 14.07
N ASP A 289 -2.61 -9.25 12.74
CA ASP A 289 -1.39 -9.76 12.12
C ASP A 289 -1.09 -8.99 10.82
N TYR A 290 0.02 -9.29 10.16
CA TYR A 290 0.51 -8.61 8.96
C TYR A 290 0.04 -9.34 7.68
N TYR A 291 -1.26 -9.39 7.47
CA TYR A 291 -1.92 -10.19 6.41
C TYR A 291 -1.55 -9.77 5.00
N TRP A 292 -1.33 -8.45 4.77
CA TRP A 292 -1.03 -7.93 3.45
C TRP A 292 0.29 -8.51 2.89
N PHE A 293 1.27 -8.72 3.77
CA PHE A 293 2.57 -9.28 3.44
C PHE A 293 2.61 -10.83 3.39
N ALA A 294 1.53 -11.52 3.76
CA ALA A 294 1.49 -13.00 3.78
C ALA A 294 1.78 -13.63 2.40
N SER A 295 1.62 -12.91 1.30
CA SER A 295 1.97 -13.35 -0.06
C SER A 295 3.39 -12.98 -0.51
N GLY A 296 4.21 -12.47 0.39
CA GLY A 296 5.59 -12.02 0.13
C GLY A 296 5.68 -10.60 -0.41
N THR A 297 6.83 -9.97 -0.20
CA THR A 297 7.16 -8.68 -0.81
C THR A 297 7.48 -8.90 -2.28
N PRO A 298 6.95 -8.09 -3.19
CA PRO A 298 7.31 -8.19 -4.59
C PRO A 298 8.81 -7.97 -4.79
N THR A 299 9.50 -8.95 -5.36
CA THR A 299 10.94 -8.87 -5.64
C THR A 299 11.30 -7.63 -6.47
N TYR A 300 10.37 -7.22 -7.36
CA TYR A 300 10.57 -6.02 -8.17
C TYR A 300 10.72 -4.74 -7.34
N LEU A 301 10.01 -4.61 -6.19
CA LEU A 301 10.14 -3.44 -5.32
C LEU A 301 11.56 -3.32 -4.78
N ILE A 302 12.12 -4.42 -4.30
CA ILE A 302 13.50 -4.44 -3.80
C ILE A 302 14.50 -4.04 -4.89
N ASN A 303 14.33 -4.60 -6.10
CA ASN A 303 15.16 -4.24 -7.25
C ASN A 303 15.07 -2.74 -7.60
N MET A 304 13.87 -2.15 -7.47
CA MET A 304 13.65 -0.74 -7.75
C MET A 304 14.22 0.17 -6.64
N LEU A 305 14.10 -0.21 -5.36
CA LEU A 305 14.77 0.50 -4.26
C LEU A 305 16.28 0.56 -4.47
N ASN A 306 16.89 -0.57 -4.86
CA ASN A 306 18.32 -0.63 -5.18
C ASN A 306 18.66 0.22 -6.42
N LYS A 307 17.86 0.15 -7.49
CA LYS A 307 18.07 0.91 -8.73
C LYS A 307 18.05 2.43 -8.48
N PHE A 308 17.13 2.90 -7.64
CA PHE A 308 17.02 4.32 -7.29
C PHE A 308 17.87 4.70 -6.07
N GLN A 309 18.64 3.77 -5.49
CA GLN A 309 19.49 3.98 -4.33
C GLN A 309 18.76 4.60 -3.12
N VAL A 310 17.49 4.22 -2.93
CA VAL A 310 16.65 4.74 -1.84
C VAL A 310 17.00 4.03 -0.54
N MET A 311 17.35 4.82 0.47
CA MET A 311 17.59 4.31 1.82
C MET A 311 16.27 4.01 2.53
N PRO A 312 16.21 3.00 3.40
CA PRO A 312 15.01 2.67 4.16
C PRO A 312 14.40 3.85 4.92
N SER A 313 15.25 4.73 5.46
CA SER A 313 14.82 5.94 6.20
C SER A 313 14.21 7.04 5.32
N GLU A 314 14.36 6.95 4.00
CA GLU A 314 13.79 7.88 3.04
C GLU A 314 12.40 7.45 2.56
N ILE A 315 11.93 6.27 3.01
CA ILE A 315 10.61 5.76 2.67
C ILE A 315 9.58 6.34 3.65
N GLY A 316 8.88 7.38 3.23
CA GLY A 316 7.89 8.09 4.04
C GLY A 316 8.40 9.42 4.59
N GLY A 317 7.50 10.21 5.20
CA GLY A 317 7.82 11.51 5.77
C GLY A 317 8.28 12.56 4.76
N SER A 318 7.97 12.37 3.46
CA SER A 318 8.41 13.24 2.37
C SER A 318 7.28 14.13 1.86
N GLU A 319 7.64 15.35 1.48
CA GLU A 319 6.75 16.25 0.75
C GLU A 319 7.00 16.11 -0.76
N ALA A 320 5.93 16.10 -1.56
CA ALA A 320 6.02 15.93 -2.99
C ALA A 320 4.88 16.65 -3.72
N ASP A 321 5.17 17.14 -4.91
CA ASP A 321 4.16 17.58 -5.86
C ASP A 321 3.39 16.38 -6.43
N LYS A 322 2.13 16.59 -6.81
CA LYS A 322 1.30 15.54 -7.39
C LYS A 322 1.95 14.86 -8.60
N SER A 323 2.66 15.61 -9.43
CA SER A 323 3.33 15.07 -10.61
C SER A 323 4.51 14.14 -10.30
N GLU A 324 5.03 14.18 -9.06
CA GLU A 324 6.15 13.34 -8.63
C GLU A 324 5.70 11.96 -8.17
N PHE A 325 4.60 11.84 -7.41
CA PHE A 325 4.12 10.55 -6.89
C PHE A 325 2.95 9.94 -7.66
N ASP A 326 2.19 10.76 -8.38
CA ASP A 326 1.09 10.30 -9.25
C ASP A 326 1.54 10.14 -10.72
N ALA A 327 2.85 10.17 -10.96
CA ALA A 327 3.45 10.01 -12.27
C ALA A 327 3.23 8.61 -12.86
N PRO A 328 3.21 8.49 -14.19
CA PRO A 328 3.26 7.20 -14.87
C PRO A 328 4.54 6.43 -14.55
N THR A 329 4.41 5.12 -14.29
CA THR A 329 5.54 4.27 -13.89
C THR A 329 6.67 4.17 -14.92
N GLU A 330 6.39 4.34 -16.22
CA GLU A 330 7.44 4.35 -17.26
C GLU A 330 8.21 5.67 -17.36
N LYS A 331 7.79 6.69 -16.64
CA LYS A 331 8.44 8.03 -16.62
C LYS A 331 8.99 8.39 -15.24
N MET A 332 9.10 7.39 -14.37
CA MET A 332 9.61 7.61 -13.01
C MET A 332 11.05 8.11 -13.04
N THR A 333 11.28 9.26 -12.43
CA THR A 333 12.60 9.79 -12.08
C THR A 333 13.00 9.41 -10.65
N THR A 334 12.01 9.03 -9.84
CA THR A 334 12.15 8.56 -8.46
C THR A 334 11.28 7.32 -8.25
N ILE A 335 11.45 6.62 -7.15
CA ILE A 335 10.61 5.45 -6.80
C ILE A 335 9.23 5.82 -6.25
N MET A 336 8.99 7.10 -5.93
CA MET A 336 7.76 7.59 -5.30
C MET A 336 6.46 7.11 -5.97
N PRO A 337 6.32 7.21 -7.33
CA PRO A 337 5.11 6.74 -7.99
C PRO A 337 4.83 5.26 -7.73
N LEU A 338 5.87 4.44 -7.73
CA LEU A 338 5.73 3.01 -7.49
C LEU A 338 5.31 2.73 -6.04
N LEU A 339 5.94 3.39 -5.06
CA LEU A 339 5.60 3.23 -3.65
C LEU A 339 4.16 3.66 -3.36
N TYR A 340 3.73 4.81 -3.90
CA TYR A 340 2.37 5.34 -3.70
C TYR A 340 1.31 4.45 -4.36
N GLN A 341 1.47 4.15 -5.63
CA GLN A 341 0.48 3.38 -6.39
C GLN A 341 0.37 1.93 -5.92
N SER A 342 1.49 1.36 -5.42
CA SER A 342 1.49 0.01 -4.81
C SER A 342 1.00 0.00 -3.36
N GLY A 343 0.85 1.16 -2.71
CA GLY A 343 0.29 1.29 -1.35
C GLY A 343 1.31 1.13 -0.22
N TYR A 344 2.61 1.29 -0.48
CA TYR A 344 3.63 1.35 0.57
C TYR A 344 3.69 2.70 1.26
N ILE A 345 3.39 3.77 0.52
CA ILE A 345 3.15 5.11 1.06
C ILE A 345 1.77 5.61 0.63
N THR A 346 1.26 6.60 1.32
CA THR A 346 -0.03 7.22 1.08
C THR A 346 0.01 8.71 1.39
N ILE A 347 -1.01 9.45 0.98
CA ILE A 347 -1.19 10.85 1.35
C ILE A 347 -1.51 10.91 2.85
N LYS A 348 -0.81 11.75 3.62
CA LYS A 348 -1.07 12.04 5.03
C LYS A 348 -1.48 13.49 5.28
N GLY A 349 -1.28 14.35 4.30
CA GLY A 349 -1.66 15.75 4.36
C GLY A 349 -1.52 16.43 3.00
N TYR A 350 -2.14 17.57 2.88
CA TYR A 350 -2.01 18.46 1.73
C TYR A 350 -1.95 19.90 2.24
N ASP A 351 -0.94 20.64 1.80
CA ASP A 351 -0.82 22.05 2.08
C ASP A 351 -1.30 22.87 0.86
N PRO A 352 -2.42 23.59 0.97
CA PRO A 352 -2.96 24.37 -0.14
C PRO A 352 -2.14 25.62 -0.49
N GLU A 353 -1.23 26.08 0.39
CA GLU A 353 -0.37 27.24 0.11
C GLU A 353 0.82 26.87 -0.76
N THR A 354 1.41 25.70 -0.52
CA THR A 354 2.56 25.19 -1.30
C THR A 354 2.15 24.20 -2.39
N GLU A 355 0.89 23.74 -2.38
CA GLU A 355 0.36 22.65 -3.23
C GLU A 355 1.10 21.31 -3.05
N LEU A 356 1.81 21.13 -1.94
CA LEU A 356 2.56 19.92 -1.64
C LEU A 356 1.73 18.93 -0.82
N TYR A 357 1.95 17.66 -1.12
CA TYR A 357 1.39 16.51 -0.39
C TYR A 357 2.42 15.95 0.56
N LEU A 358 2.04 15.74 1.81
CA LEU A 358 2.83 14.95 2.76
C LEU A 358 2.53 13.48 2.50
N LEU A 359 3.57 12.70 2.19
CA LEU A 359 3.49 11.27 1.94
C LEU A 359 4.18 10.50 3.05
N ASP A 360 3.53 9.46 3.57
CA ASP A 360 4.12 8.60 4.59
C ASP A 360 3.54 7.17 4.50
N ILE A 361 4.15 6.25 5.24
CA ILE A 361 3.70 4.87 5.38
C ILE A 361 2.29 4.86 6.02
N PRO A 362 1.30 4.16 5.43
CA PRO A 362 -0.09 4.25 5.87
C PRO A 362 -0.31 3.81 7.31
N ASN A 363 0.26 2.69 7.72
CA ASN A 363 -0.03 2.05 8.98
C ASN A 363 1.08 1.09 9.44
N LYS A 364 0.86 0.48 10.61
CA LYS A 364 1.76 -0.46 11.24
C LYS A 364 2.01 -1.73 10.41
N GLU A 365 0.96 -2.29 9.80
CA GLU A 365 1.09 -3.49 8.96
C GLU A 365 2.11 -3.26 7.84
N ILE A 366 1.98 -2.15 7.12
CA ILE A 366 2.86 -1.81 6.01
C ILE A 366 4.27 -1.50 6.52
N ARG A 367 4.39 -0.72 7.59
CA ARG A 367 5.70 -0.38 8.17
C ARG A 367 6.48 -1.62 8.57
N VAL A 368 5.91 -2.45 9.41
CA VAL A 368 6.58 -3.65 9.92
C VAL A 368 6.84 -4.66 8.80
N GLY A 369 5.88 -4.86 7.91
CA GLY A 369 6.02 -5.79 6.79
C GLY A 369 7.11 -5.36 5.80
N LEU A 370 7.16 -4.06 5.45
CA LEU A 370 8.16 -3.51 4.54
C LEU A 370 9.58 -3.69 5.13
N TYR A 371 9.79 -3.24 6.36
CA TYR A 371 11.12 -3.33 6.97
C TYR A 371 11.56 -4.77 7.25
N ARG A 372 10.65 -5.68 7.62
CA ARG A 372 10.95 -7.13 7.68
C ARG A 372 11.42 -7.67 6.34
N SER A 373 10.85 -7.18 5.25
CA SER A 373 11.23 -7.60 3.91
C SER A 373 12.58 -7.03 3.46
N LEU A 374 12.94 -5.83 3.95
CA LEU A 374 14.23 -5.21 3.68
C LEU A 374 15.36 -5.78 4.55
N LEU A 375 15.04 -6.30 5.73
CA LEU A 375 16.01 -6.78 6.70
C LEU A 375 17.09 -7.73 6.11
N PRO A 376 16.77 -8.75 5.28
CA PRO A 376 17.75 -9.65 4.70
C PRO A 376 18.81 -8.97 3.84
N TYR A 377 18.52 -7.81 3.26
CA TYR A 377 19.42 -7.05 2.40
C TYR A 377 20.44 -6.22 3.18
N TYR A 378 20.12 -5.90 4.44
CA TYR A 378 20.99 -5.11 5.32
C TYR A 378 21.78 -5.97 6.31
N ILE A 379 21.28 -7.16 6.65
CA ILE A 379 21.84 -7.96 7.76
C ILE A 379 22.33 -9.35 7.31
N GLY A 380 22.33 -9.67 6.01
CA GLY A 380 22.72 -11.02 5.54
C GLY A 380 21.78 -12.15 6.01
N MET A 381 21.74 -13.26 5.31
CA MET A 381 20.69 -14.27 5.48
C MET A 381 20.90 -15.26 6.64
N ASN A 382 20.18 -15.05 7.74
CA ASN A 382 19.68 -16.12 8.62
C ASN A 382 18.37 -15.67 9.28
N THR A 383 17.30 -15.68 8.50
CA THR A 383 16.02 -15.04 8.80
C THR A 383 15.34 -15.53 10.10
N VAL A 384 15.42 -16.80 10.45
CA VAL A 384 14.73 -17.35 11.64
C VAL A 384 15.36 -16.86 12.94
N LYS A 385 16.70 -16.88 13.03
CA LYS A 385 17.42 -16.37 14.23
C LYS A 385 17.25 -14.86 14.35
N GLY A 386 17.29 -14.13 13.22
CA GLY A 386 17.09 -12.69 13.18
C GLY A 386 15.72 -12.27 13.74
N THR A 387 14.64 -12.87 13.26
CA THR A 387 13.27 -12.54 13.71
C THR A 387 13.10 -12.78 15.21
N THR A 388 13.63 -13.88 15.73
CA THR A 388 13.57 -14.19 17.17
C THR A 388 14.36 -13.19 18.01
N THR A 389 15.56 -12.81 17.56
CA THR A 389 16.40 -11.83 18.26
C THR A 389 15.73 -10.44 18.27
N ILE A 390 15.20 -10.00 17.14
CA ILE A 390 14.47 -8.74 17.03
C ILE A 390 13.27 -8.72 17.98
N ALA A 391 12.47 -9.80 18.05
CA ALA A 391 11.35 -9.89 18.98
C ALA A 391 11.78 -9.77 20.46
N LYS A 392 12.92 -10.36 20.83
CA LYS A 392 13.48 -10.24 22.19
C LYS A 392 14.00 -8.83 22.46
N MET A 393 14.66 -8.19 21.49
CA MET A 393 15.08 -6.79 21.58
C MET A 393 13.89 -5.85 21.77
N SER A 394 12.80 -6.06 21.02
CA SER A 394 11.54 -5.34 21.20
C SER A 394 11.02 -5.45 22.64
N ALA A 395 11.00 -6.65 23.18
CA ALA A 395 10.56 -6.85 24.55
C ALA A 395 11.48 -6.16 25.59
N ALA A 396 12.78 -6.12 25.34
CA ALA A 396 13.75 -5.42 26.19
C ALA A 396 13.52 -3.89 26.16
N ILE A 397 13.37 -3.30 24.98
CA ILE A 397 13.12 -1.87 24.81
C ILE A 397 11.79 -1.46 25.47
N ARG A 398 10.72 -2.23 25.30
CA ARG A 398 9.44 -1.97 25.99
C ARG A 398 9.53 -1.99 27.51
N ARG A 399 10.52 -2.69 28.07
CA ARG A 399 10.83 -2.75 29.51
C ARG A 399 11.87 -1.73 29.94
N ASN A 400 12.23 -0.78 29.06
CA ASN A 400 13.28 0.21 29.24
C ASN A 400 14.67 -0.38 29.50
N ASN A 401 14.91 -1.62 29.05
CA ASN A 401 16.20 -2.29 29.11
C ASN A 401 16.94 -2.10 27.80
N ILE A 402 17.45 -0.90 27.52
CA ILE A 402 18.16 -0.58 26.28
C ILE A 402 19.53 -1.29 26.25
N ASP A 403 20.20 -1.44 27.39
CA ASP A 403 21.48 -2.18 27.46
C ASP A 403 21.30 -3.62 27.02
N GLY A 404 20.30 -4.33 27.54
CA GLY A 404 19.99 -5.70 27.11
C GLY A 404 19.58 -5.81 25.65
N ALA A 405 18.97 -4.77 25.06
CA ALA A 405 18.68 -4.73 23.64
C ALA A 405 19.96 -4.56 22.81
N LEU A 406 20.89 -3.71 23.24
CA LEU A 406 22.18 -3.49 22.58
C LEU A 406 23.12 -4.71 22.69
N GLU A 407 23.11 -5.41 23.85
CA GLU A 407 23.82 -6.70 24.00
C GLU A 407 23.32 -7.74 22.99
N MET A 408 21.98 -7.86 22.83
CA MET A 408 21.39 -8.76 21.84
C MET A 408 21.72 -8.33 20.41
N LEU A 409 21.73 -7.02 20.12
CA LEU A 409 22.13 -6.49 18.83
C LEU A 409 23.61 -6.81 18.53
N GLN A 410 24.52 -6.53 19.48
CA GLN A 410 25.94 -6.84 19.36
C GLN A 410 26.16 -8.32 19.06
N ALA A 411 25.54 -9.20 19.86
CA ALA A 411 25.65 -10.65 19.66
C ALA A 411 25.09 -11.08 18.30
N TYR A 412 24.00 -10.46 17.86
CA TYR A 412 23.38 -10.75 16.56
C TYR A 412 24.26 -10.32 15.40
N LEU A 413 24.80 -9.09 15.43
CA LEU A 413 25.72 -8.58 14.41
C LEU A 413 26.97 -9.45 14.27
N GLY A 414 27.54 -9.92 15.38
CA GLY A 414 28.66 -10.85 15.37
C GLY A 414 28.38 -12.23 14.72
N THR A 415 27.11 -12.53 14.40
CA THR A 415 26.74 -13.76 13.65
C THR A 415 26.57 -13.53 12.15
N ILE A 416 26.65 -12.29 11.67
CA ILE A 416 26.45 -11.94 10.27
C ILE A 416 27.77 -12.17 9.51
N PRO A 417 27.74 -12.93 8.39
CA PRO A 417 28.92 -13.06 7.55
C PRO A 417 29.35 -11.72 6.93
N TYR A 418 30.65 -11.55 6.75
CA TYR A 418 31.20 -10.38 6.06
C TYR A 418 30.55 -10.13 4.69
N CYS A 419 30.15 -8.90 4.44
CA CYS A 419 29.68 -8.42 3.13
C CYS A 419 30.54 -7.23 2.71
N ASP A 420 31.09 -7.24 1.50
CA ASP A 420 31.83 -6.11 0.93
C ASP A 420 30.94 -4.87 0.84
N ASN A 421 31.49 -3.67 1.13
CA ASN A 421 30.84 -2.33 1.08
C ASN A 421 30.00 -1.90 2.31
N THR A 422 30.31 -2.38 3.51
CA THR A 422 29.57 -2.02 4.74
C THR A 422 30.32 -1.08 5.69
N ASP A 423 31.50 -0.57 5.31
CA ASP A 423 32.45 0.09 6.22
C ASP A 423 32.22 1.61 6.35
N TYR A 424 30.97 2.07 6.43
CA TYR A 424 30.66 3.46 6.69
C TYR A 424 29.54 3.61 7.73
N GLU A 425 29.57 4.69 8.48
CA GLU A 425 28.65 5.00 9.60
C GLU A 425 27.17 4.95 9.17
N GLY A 426 26.86 5.45 7.97
CA GLY A 426 25.52 5.42 7.40
C GLY A 426 24.94 4.02 7.18
N HIS A 427 25.76 2.99 6.92
CA HIS A 427 25.28 1.61 6.81
C HIS A 427 24.72 1.11 8.14
N TYR A 428 25.47 1.31 9.23
CA TYR A 428 25.02 0.92 10.58
C TYR A 428 23.78 1.70 11.03
N GLN A 429 23.68 2.97 10.66
CA GLN A 429 22.51 3.79 10.89
C GLN A 429 21.27 3.22 10.20
N GLN A 430 21.36 2.90 8.90
CA GLN A 430 20.24 2.32 8.15
C GLN A 430 19.85 0.93 8.66
N MET A 431 20.82 0.11 9.01
CA MET A 431 20.59 -1.20 9.61
C MET A 431 19.85 -1.08 10.95
N MET A 432 20.28 -0.20 11.84
CA MET A 432 19.58 0.08 13.10
C MET A 432 18.18 0.65 12.86
N TYR A 433 18.05 1.53 11.88
CA TYR A 433 16.74 2.08 11.50
C TYR A 433 15.77 0.97 11.10
N VAL A 434 16.18 0.05 10.23
CA VAL A 434 15.36 -1.10 9.81
C VAL A 434 14.99 -1.98 11.00
N ILE A 435 15.96 -2.32 11.86
CA ILE A 435 15.73 -3.15 13.05
C ILE A 435 14.72 -2.47 13.99
N PHE A 436 14.95 -1.22 14.36
CA PHE A 436 14.09 -0.52 15.31
C PHE A 436 12.70 -0.19 14.74
N SER A 437 12.59 0.04 13.43
CA SER A 437 11.29 0.22 12.77
C SER A 437 10.41 -1.04 12.80
N ILE A 438 11.02 -2.22 12.82
CA ILE A 438 10.31 -3.50 13.00
C ILE A 438 9.80 -3.67 14.45
N LEU A 439 10.46 -3.02 15.42
CA LEU A 439 10.14 -3.16 16.85
C LEU A 439 8.88 -2.40 17.28
N ASP A 440 8.15 -1.83 16.33
CA ASP A 440 6.88 -1.11 16.59
C ASP A 440 7.08 0.21 17.36
N ASN A 441 8.21 0.84 17.16
CA ASN A 441 8.54 2.14 17.72
C ASN A 441 8.63 3.17 16.60
N TYR A 442 8.37 4.41 16.95
CA TYR A 442 8.62 5.53 16.05
C TYR A 442 10.14 5.81 16.00
N VAL A 443 10.71 5.73 14.82
CA VAL A 443 12.16 5.94 14.60
C VAL A 443 12.37 6.99 13.54
N ASP A 444 13.15 8.02 13.86
CA ASP A 444 13.65 9.00 12.92
C ASP A 444 15.17 8.93 12.85
N VAL A 445 15.73 9.19 11.67
CA VAL A 445 17.17 9.35 11.47
C VAL A 445 17.49 10.77 11.02
N GLU A 446 18.75 11.18 11.23
CA GLU A 446 19.25 12.45 10.73
C GLU A 446 18.44 13.68 11.24
N VAL A 447 17.92 13.62 12.48
CA VAL A 447 17.01 14.64 13.01
C VAL A 447 17.74 15.94 13.27
N HIS A 448 17.40 16.98 12.51
CA HIS A 448 18.02 18.29 12.67
C HIS A 448 17.68 18.95 14.00
N THR A 449 18.69 19.52 14.65
CA THR A 449 18.58 20.35 15.85
C THR A 449 19.22 21.72 15.58
N PRO A 450 18.98 22.74 16.41
CA PRO A 450 19.61 24.05 16.20
C PRO A 450 21.13 24.04 16.16
N LYS A 451 21.79 23.02 16.71
CA LYS A 451 23.25 22.91 16.82
C LYS A 451 23.85 21.76 16.01
N GLY A 452 23.05 20.99 15.32
CA GLY A 452 23.53 19.85 14.54
C GLY A 452 22.42 18.87 14.21
N ARG A 453 22.79 17.61 14.00
CA ARG A 453 21.90 16.54 13.57
C ARG A 453 22.13 15.32 14.44
N VAL A 454 21.06 14.77 15.00
CA VAL A 454 21.05 13.50 15.76
C VAL A 454 20.99 12.35 14.76
N ASP A 455 21.84 11.37 14.90
CA ASP A 455 21.89 10.25 13.95
C ASP A 455 20.59 9.45 13.97
N MET A 456 20.02 9.18 15.16
CA MET A 456 18.73 8.50 15.25
C MET A 456 17.99 8.86 16.55
N VAL A 457 16.65 8.97 16.42
CA VAL A 457 15.73 9.17 17.55
C VAL A 457 14.74 8.01 17.57
N LEU A 458 14.63 7.34 18.71
CA LEU A 458 13.68 6.25 18.94
C LEU A 458 12.69 6.68 20.01
N ARG A 459 11.40 6.72 19.67
CA ARG A 459 10.33 7.06 20.59
C ARG A 459 9.52 5.81 20.95
N THR A 460 9.44 5.53 22.24
CA THR A 460 8.58 4.49 22.81
C THR A 460 7.39 5.13 23.55
N ALA A 461 6.48 4.32 24.08
CA ALA A 461 5.39 4.82 24.91
C ALA A 461 5.87 5.50 26.21
N THR A 462 7.08 5.21 26.67
CA THR A 462 7.59 5.59 27.98
C THR A 462 8.85 6.45 27.95
N HIS A 463 9.67 6.38 26.89
CA HIS A 463 10.96 7.05 26.79
C HIS A 463 11.24 7.55 25.36
N LEU A 464 12.11 8.55 25.28
CA LEU A 464 12.73 9.03 24.05
C LEU A 464 14.22 8.74 24.10
N TYR A 465 14.73 7.94 23.17
CA TYR A 465 16.15 7.62 23.07
C TYR A 465 16.79 8.43 21.95
N LEU A 466 17.92 9.07 22.25
CA LEU A 466 18.75 9.82 21.30
C LEU A 466 20.03 9.04 21.06
N PHE A 467 20.22 8.56 19.84
CA PHE A 467 21.41 7.78 19.47
C PHE A 467 22.38 8.65 18.68
N GLU A 468 23.64 8.51 19.04
CA GLU A 468 24.78 9.01 18.27
C GLU A 468 25.72 7.83 17.99
N LEU A 469 26.08 7.66 16.72
CA LEU A 469 26.87 6.55 16.24
C LEU A 469 28.29 7.00 15.94
N LYS A 470 29.26 6.18 16.23
CA LYS A 470 30.66 6.38 15.84
C LYS A 470 31.24 5.10 15.26
N LEU A 471 32.20 5.27 14.39
CA LEU A 471 32.91 4.19 13.75
C LEU A 471 34.39 4.25 14.13
N ASN A 472 34.92 3.16 14.71
CA ASN A 472 36.33 3.06 15.17
C ASN A 472 36.80 4.19 16.10
N GLN A 473 35.87 4.70 16.94
CA GLN A 473 36.20 5.73 17.94
C GLN A 473 35.93 5.22 19.36
N SER A 474 34.97 5.83 20.08
CA SER A 474 34.47 5.35 21.37
C SER A 474 33.05 5.86 21.65
N ALA A 475 32.31 5.15 22.50
CA ALA A 475 31.01 5.60 22.98
C ALA A 475 31.10 6.93 23.74
N ASP A 476 32.20 7.24 24.41
CA ASP A 476 32.41 8.53 25.08
C ASP A 476 32.48 9.70 24.09
N VAL A 477 33.01 9.50 22.89
CA VAL A 477 33.03 10.52 21.84
C VAL A 477 31.59 10.79 21.35
N ALA A 478 30.80 9.74 21.16
CA ALA A 478 29.40 9.84 20.80
C ALA A 478 28.59 10.62 21.87
N MET A 479 28.74 10.25 23.15
CA MET A 479 28.08 10.94 24.26
C MET A 479 28.46 12.42 24.35
N LYS A 480 29.76 12.74 24.22
CA LYS A 480 30.24 14.13 24.19
C LYS A 480 29.60 14.94 23.06
N GLN A 481 29.36 14.32 21.90
CA GLN A 481 28.71 15.00 20.78
C GLN A 481 27.24 15.32 21.10
N ILE A 482 26.48 14.39 21.69
CA ILE A 482 25.10 14.62 22.14
C ILE A 482 25.05 15.83 23.09
N ASP A 483 25.97 15.91 24.05
CA ASP A 483 26.02 16.97 25.04
C ASP A 483 26.46 18.32 24.45
N LEU A 484 27.53 18.36 23.66
CA LEU A 484 28.04 19.56 22.99
C LEU A 484 27.01 20.19 22.05
N LYS A 485 26.25 19.35 21.34
CA LYS A 485 25.20 19.77 20.41
C LYS A 485 23.87 20.02 21.11
N GLU A 486 23.76 19.74 22.40
CA GLU A 486 22.54 19.95 23.22
C GLU A 486 21.29 19.30 22.58
N TYR A 487 21.42 18.12 22.00
CA TYR A 487 20.34 17.47 21.28
C TYR A 487 19.08 17.26 22.12
N ALA A 488 19.23 16.91 23.39
CA ALA A 488 18.12 16.73 24.32
C ALA A 488 17.22 17.97 24.47
N LYS A 489 17.77 19.19 24.31
CA LYS A 489 16.98 20.42 24.43
C LYS A 489 15.84 20.54 23.41
N ARG A 490 16.03 20.03 22.20
CA ARG A 490 14.97 20.03 21.18
C ARG A 490 13.75 19.24 21.65
N PHE A 491 13.98 18.18 22.39
CA PHE A 491 12.95 17.24 22.81
C PHE A 491 12.44 17.47 24.24
N ALA A 492 12.88 18.51 24.90
CA ALA A 492 12.53 18.80 26.31
C ALA A 492 11.02 18.93 26.57
N LEU A 493 10.24 19.27 25.52
CA LEU A 493 8.78 19.40 25.59
C LEU A 493 8.01 18.14 25.14
N CYS A 494 8.71 17.04 24.84
CA CYS A 494 8.04 15.80 24.36
C CYS A 494 7.25 15.07 25.46
N GLY A 495 7.43 15.44 26.72
CA GLY A 495 6.72 14.84 27.87
C GLY A 495 7.24 13.48 28.28
N LEU A 496 8.32 12.98 27.65
CA LEU A 496 8.93 11.68 27.96
C LEU A 496 10.31 11.86 28.57
N PRO A 497 10.77 10.97 29.46
CA PRO A 497 12.16 10.87 29.86
C PRO A 497 13.06 10.68 28.64
N ILE A 498 14.17 11.42 28.60
CA ILE A 498 15.14 11.37 27.49
C ILE A 498 16.34 10.52 27.92
N VAL A 499 16.68 9.54 27.09
CA VAL A 499 17.84 8.66 27.30
C VAL A 499 18.83 8.88 26.14
N LYS A 500 20.06 9.24 26.48
CA LYS A 500 21.17 9.41 25.55
C LYS A 500 21.87 8.07 25.38
N VAL A 501 22.17 7.71 24.14
CA VAL A 501 22.83 6.44 23.80
C VAL A 501 23.94 6.71 22.78
N GLY A 502 25.19 6.61 23.24
CA GLY A 502 26.35 6.65 22.37
C GLY A 502 26.79 5.25 21.99
N ILE A 503 26.95 4.95 20.71
CA ILE A 503 27.35 3.65 20.21
C ILE A 503 28.60 3.80 19.33
N ASN A 504 29.58 2.92 19.54
CA ASN A 504 30.76 2.81 18.69
C ASN A 504 30.80 1.46 18.01
N PHE A 505 30.84 1.48 16.67
CA PHE A 505 31.00 0.29 15.84
C PHE A 505 32.47 0.04 15.50
N ASP A 506 32.82 -1.21 15.35
CA ASP A 506 34.13 -1.68 14.95
C ASP A 506 34.06 -2.24 13.53
N VAL A 507 34.85 -1.67 12.61
CA VAL A 507 34.90 -2.08 11.20
C VAL A 507 35.51 -3.45 11.01
N GLU A 508 36.48 -3.86 11.86
CA GLU A 508 37.16 -5.16 11.73
C GLU A 508 36.24 -6.32 12.13
N THR A 509 35.44 -6.12 13.17
CA THR A 509 34.51 -7.15 13.70
C THR A 509 33.08 -6.99 13.19
N HIS A 510 32.78 -5.93 12.46
CA HIS A 510 31.44 -5.58 11.93
C HIS A 510 30.33 -5.59 12.98
N THR A 511 30.64 -5.25 14.24
CA THR A 511 29.67 -5.24 15.33
C THR A 511 29.86 -4.03 16.26
N ILE A 512 29.00 -3.90 17.26
CA ILE A 512 29.15 -2.89 18.31
C ILE A 512 30.37 -3.24 19.15
N LYS A 513 31.30 -2.31 19.28
CA LYS A 513 32.49 -2.43 20.13
C LYS A 513 32.18 -2.06 21.58
N ASP A 514 31.60 -0.90 21.76
CA ASP A 514 31.20 -0.37 23.06
C ASP A 514 30.01 0.58 22.92
N TRP A 515 29.24 0.76 23.99
CA TRP A 515 28.17 1.75 24.09
C TRP A 515 28.08 2.34 25.47
N LYS A 516 27.38 3.48 25.56
CA LYS A 516 27.11 4.18 26.81
C LYS A 516 25.69 4.70 26.84
N VAL A 517 25.01 4.52 27.97
CA VAL A 517 23.63 4.93 28.18
C VAL A 517 23.56 5.89 29.35
N GLU A 518 22.93 7.04 29.17
CA GLU A 518 22.71 8.02 30.25
C GLU A 518 21.28 8.57 30.15
N GLU A 519 20.55 8.50 31.24
CA GLU A 519 19.24 9.16 31.34
C GLU A 519 19.40 10.64 31.71
N GLU A 520 18.80 11.54 30.91
CA GLU A 520 18.80 12.97 31.17
C GLU A 520 17.89 13.25 32.37
N LYS A 521 18.44 13.78 33.47
CA LYS A 521 17.65 14.18 34.63
C LYS A 521 16.74 15.33 34.23
N ASN A 522 15.43 15.12 34.18
CA ASN A 522 14.42 16.11 33.82
C ASN A 522 14.54 17.38 34.65
N VAL A 523 14.95 18.48 34.04
CA VAL A 523 15.03 19.82 34.64
C VAL A 523 13.63 20.39 34.94
N VAL A 524 12.56 19.84 34.35
CA VAL A 524 11.18 20.33 34.49
C VAL A 524 10.62 20.10 35.92
N LEU A 525 11.06 19.07 36.63
CA LEU A 525 10.61 18.82 38.03
C LEU A 525 11.24 19.75 39.09
N LEU A 526 12.24 20.56 38.72
CA LEU A 526 12.88 21.48 39.66
C LEU A 526 12.25 22.88 39.70
N GLN A 527 11.39 23.24 38.75
CA GLN A 527 10.69 24.55 38.81
C GLN A 527 9.45 24.53 39.70
N GLU A 528 8.79 23.40 39.89
CA GLU A 528 7.64 23.30 40.82
C GLU A 528 8.08 23.29 42.32
N LYS A 529 9.35 22.97 42.62
CA LYS A 529 9.88 23.03 43.99
C LYS A 529 10.44 24.39 44.38
N ARG A 530 10.48 25.38 43.48
CA ARG A 530 10.91 26.76 43.78
C ARG A 530 9.76 27.76 43.95
N LEU A 531 8.52 27.29 43.81
CA LEU A 531 7.30 28.10 43.99
C LEU A 531 6.44 27.62 45.19
N LYS A 532 7.05 26.92 46.15
CA LYS A 532 6.45 26.67 47.48
C LYS A 532 7.29 27.30 48.55
#